data_62efca54bad3ed9038fa629463e898ba
#
_entry.id   62efca54bad3ed9038fa629463e898ba
#
_cell.length_a   1.000
_cell.length_b   1.000
_cell.length_c   1.000
_cell.angle_alpha   90.00
_cell.angle_beta   90.00
_cell.angle_gamma   90.00
#
_symmetry.space_group_name_H-M   'P 1'
#
loop_
_entity.id
_entity.type
_entity.pdbx_description
1 polymer ?
#
loop_
_entity_poly.entity_id
_entity_poly.type
_entity_poly.pdbx_seq_one_letter_code
_entity_poly.pdbx_strand_id
1 'polypeptide(L)'
;MKDKLTKVLESMNYPYFQQGTMNKEEGYPESYFTFKNMSSDGDAFYNNEEHKIVWLFIVAFYSNNSDLIDKELLNVKEKLKRDGFIVSGKGYDVESDEPTQTGRGIAVRIIENL
;
A
#
# COMPACT_ATOMS: atom_id res chain seq x y z
N MET A 1 -4.92 8.01 8.78
CA MET A 1 -4.25 6.70 8.56
C MET A 1 -3.32 6.66 7.37
N LYS A 2 -3.55 7.51 6.39
CA LYS A 2 -2.65 7.66 5.24
C LYS A 2 -1.22 8.00 5.67
N ASP A 3 -1.05 8.90 6.62
CA ASP A 3 0.28 9.31 7.10
C ASP A 3 1.04 8.16 7.75
N LYS A 4 0.34 7.30 8.47
CA LYS A 4 0.94 6.11 9.09
C LYS A 4 1.43 5.13 8.02
N LEU A 5 0.64 4.94 6.97
CA LEU A 5 1.01 4.10 5.83
C LEU A 5 2.24 4.66 5.10
N THR A 6 2.24 5.95 4.78
CA THR A 6 3.34 6.56 4.05
C THR A 6 4.65 6.55 4.82
N LYS A 7 4.61 6.62 6.16
CA LYS A 7 5.82 6.47 6.97
C LYS A 7 6.46 5.10 6.82
N VAL A 8 5.65 4.04 6.73
CA VAL A 8 6.16 2.69 6.51
C VAL A 8 6.78 2.60 5.11
N LEU A 9 6.11 3.13 4.09
CA LEU A 9 6.63 3.11 2.72
C LEU A 9 7.93 3.89 2.59
N GLU A 10 8.03 5.04 3.26
CA GLU A 10 9.24 5.84 3.30
C GLU A 10 10.42 5.06 3.89
N SER A 11 10.17 4.24 4.90
CA SER A 11 11.20 3.42 5.54
C SER A 11 11.76 2.33 4.65
N MET A 12 11.10 2.02 3.53
CA MET A 12 11.56 1.00 2.57
C MET A 12 12.68 1.50 1.65
N ASN A 13 12.94 2.80 1.62
CA ASN A 13 13.98 3.43 0.79
C ASN A 13 13.75 3.32 -0.72
N TYR A 14 12.50 3.20 -1.13
CA TYR A 14 12.10 3.28 -2.54
C TYR A 14 11.18 4.47 -2.74
N PRO A 15 11.12 5.03 -3.94
CA PRO A 15 10.10 6.02 -4.25
C PRO A 15 8.70 5.43 -4.00
N TYR A 16 7.78 6.26 -3.51
CA TYR A 16 6.39 5.85 -3.33
C TYR A 16 5.46 6.97 -3.79
N PHE A 17 4.31 6.57 -4.31
CA PHE A 17 3.34 7.50 -4.89
C PHE A 17 1.94 7.08 -4.51
N GLN A 18 1.08 8.06 -4.28
CA GLN A 18 -0.36 7.80 -4.26
C GLN A 18 -0.80 7.52 -5.70
N GLN A 19 -1.61 6.50 -5.90
CA GLN A 19 -2.05 6.13 -7.24
C GLN A 19 -2.70 7.32 -7.94
N GLY A 20 -2.30 7.57 -9.19
CA GLY A 20 -2.78 8.69 -9.98
C GLY A 20 -1.98 9.98 -9.85
N THR A 21 -0.94 10.02 -9.00
CA THR A 21 -0.13 11.23 -8.79
C THR A 21 1.24 11.20 -9.47
N MET A 22 1.62 10.07 -10.08
CA MET A 22 2.90 9.99 -10.79
C MET A 22 2.91 10.87 -12.03
N ASN A 23 4.03 11.57 -12.22
CA ASN A 23 4.25 12.34 -13.43
C ASN A 23 4.85 11.43 -14.52
N LYS A 24 4.05 11.11 -15.53
CA LYS A 24 4.47 10.24 -16.63
C LYS A 24 5.58 10.84 -17.49
N GLU A 25 5.68 12.18 -17.54
CA GLU A 25 6.70 12.87 -18.31
C GLU A 25 8.11 12.67 -17.73
N GLU A 26 8.21 12.46 -16.42
CA GLU A 26 9.47 12.20 -15.74
C GLU A 26 9.92 10.75 -15.87
N GLY A 27 9.06 9.89 -16.41
CA GLY A 27 9.29 8.44 -16.48
C GLY A 27 9.07 7.74 -15.16
N TYR A 28 9.10 6.41 -15.20
CA TYR A 28 8.92 5.59 -14.01
C TYR A 28 10.27 5.21 -13.40
N PRO A 29 10.41 5.25 -12.05
CA PRO A 29 11.58 4.68 -11.40
C PRO A 29 11.71 3.19 -11.72
N GLU A 30 12.90 2.62 -11.56
CA GLU A 30 13.12 1.18 -11.76
C GLU A 30 12.34 0.32 -10.78
N SER A 31 12.16 0.83 -9.56
CA SER A 31 11.43 0.17 -8.49
C SER A 31 10.72 1.22 -7.65
N TYR A 32 9.46 1.00 -7.35
CA TYR A 32 8.67 1.96 -6.57
C TYR A 32 7.42 1.32 -5.98
N PHE A 33 6.90 1.95 -4.94
CA PHE A 33 5.61 1.60 -4.34
C PHE A 33 4.52 2.55 -4.81
N THR A 34 3.31 2.04 -4.91
CA THR A 34 2.10 2.85 -5.00
C THR A 34 1.15 2.46 -3.87
N PHE A 35 0.26 3.36 -3.52
CA PHE A 35 -0.81 3.05 -2.59
C PHE A 35 -2.09 3.76 -3.02
N LYS A 36 -3.21 3.18 -2.60
CA LYS A 36 -4.53 3.72 -2.90
C LYS A 36 -5.47 3.36 -1.77
N ASN A 37 -6.32 4.31 -1.36
CA ASN A 37 -7.38 4.05 -0.41
C ASN A 37 -8.57 3.43 -1.15
N MET A 38 -8.93 2.20 -0.80
CA MET A 38 -10.09 1.51 -1.38
C MET A 38 -11.38 1.88 -0.65
N SER A 39 -11.31 2.02 0.66
CA SER A 39 -12.46 2.39 1.48
C SER A 39 -12.02 2.86 2.85
N SER A 40 -12.88 3.65 3.48
CA SER A 40 -12.73 4.08 4.86
C SER A 40 -14.13 4.10 5.48
N ASP A 41 -14.55 2.95 6.00
CA ASP A 41 -15.91 2.72 6.45
C ASP A 41 -16.01 2.76 7.97
N GLY A 42 -17.10 3.37 8.46
CA GLY A 42 -17.39 3.41 9.87
C GLY A 42 -17.77 2.03 10.40
N ASP A 43 -17.40 1.78 11.66
CA ASP A 43 -17.72 0.58 12.40
C ASP A 43 -17.98 0.95 13.86
N ALA A 44 -18.68 0.09 14.58
CA ALA A 44 -19.05 0.30 15.98
C ALA A 44 -19.80 1.64 16.21
N PHE A 45 -21.08 1.66 15.87
CA PHE A 45 -21.96 2.82 16.06
C PHE A 45 -22.70 2.75 17.39
N TYR A 46 -22.67 3.87 18.12
CA TYR A 46 -23.47 4.06 19.33
C TYR A 46 -24.14 5.44 19.28
N ASN A 47 -25.45 5.49 19.46
CA ASN A 47 -26.22 6.75 19.40
C ASN A 47 -25.98 7.54 18.10
N ASN A 48 -25.87 6.85 16.96
CA ASN A 48 -25.56 7.41 15.66
C ASN A 48 -24.16 8.06 15.56
N GLU A 49 -23.26 7.72 16.46
CA GLU A 49 -21.87 8.16 16.42
C GLU A 49 -20.95 7.02 16.00
N GLU A 50 -20.02 7.31 15.12
CA GLU A 50 -18.98 6.37 14.73
C GLU A 50 -17.92 6.30 15.82
N HIS A 51 -17.53 5.09 16.23
CA HIS A 51 -16.48 4.88 17.22
C HIS A 51 -15.22 4.28 16.63
N LYS A 52 -15.32 3.72 15.44
CA LYS A 52 -14.19 3.14 14.71
C LYS A 52 -14.34 3.38 13.21
N ILE A 53 -13.22 3.51 12.54
CA ILE A 53 -13.14 3.54 11.08
C ILE A 53 -12.19 2.43 10.64
N VAL A 54 -12.64 1.60 9.72
CA VAL A 54 -11.81 0.57 9.09
C VAL A 54 -11.29 1.13 7.76
N TRP A 55 -9.99 1.31 7.68
CA TRP A 55 -9.32 1.77 6.46
C TRP A 55 -8.82 0.56 5.67
N LEU A 56 -9.10 0.56 4.38
CA LEU A 56 -8.61 -0.45 3.45
C LEU A 56 -7.78 0.23 2.38
N PHE A 57 -6.51 -0.15 2.31
CA PHE A 57 -5.58 0.33 1.30
C PHE A 57 -5.11 -0.82 0.42
N ILE A 58 -4.74 -0.52 -0.81
CA ILE A 58 -3.97 -1.40 -1.66
C ILE A 58 -2.57 -0.80 -1.76
N VAL A 59 -1.57 -1.60 -1.41
CA VAL A 59 -0.15 -1.24 -1.56
C VAL A 59 0.42 -2.14 -2.63
N ALA A 60 1.07 -1.56 -3.63
CA ALA A 60 1.68 -2.30 -4.72
C ALA A 60 3.15 -1.92 -4.88
N PHE A 61 3.97 -2.90 -5.26
CA PHE A 61 5.36 -2.68 -5.60
C PHE A 61 5.59 -3.05 -7.06
N TYR A 62 6.22 -2.16 -7.78
CA TYR A 62 6.55 -2.31 -9.20
C TYR A 62 8.06 -2.30 -9.36
N SER A 63 8.57 -3.17 -10.24
CA SER A 63 9.99 -3.22 -10.53
C SER A 63 10.26 -3.84 -11.91
N ASN A 64 11.36 -3.44 -12.54
CA ASN A 64 11.87 -4.12 -13.71
C ASN A 64 12.69 -5.38 -13.34
N ASN A 65 12.88 -5.64 -12.06
CA ASN A 65 13.54 -6.83 -11.53
C ASN A 65 12.53 -7.67 -10.75
N SER A 66 12.06 -8.76 -11.37
CA SER A 66 11.03 -9.60 -10.78
C SER A 66 11.45 -10.27 -9.47
N ASP A 67 12.75 -10.49 -9.26
CA ASP A 67 13.24 -11.10 -8.01
C ASP A 67 13.07 -10.17 -6.82
N LEU A 68 13.08 -8.85 -7.04
CA LEU A 68 12.86 -7.87 -5.98
C LEU A 68 11.40 -7.79 -5.54
N ILE A 69 10.47 -8.08 -6.43
CA ILE A 69 9.05 -7.85 -6.17
C ILE A 69 8.56 -8.66 -4.98
N ASP A 70 8.78 -9.96 -4.98
CA ASP A 70 8.33 -10.82 -3.88
C ASP A 70 9.07 -10.53 -2.58
N LYS A 71 10.37 -10.28 -2.68
CA LYS A 71 11.21 -9.95 -1.52
C LYS A 71 10.77 -8.67 -0.83
N GLU A 72 10.61 -7.60 -1.60
CA GLU A 72 10.27 -6.29 -1.04
C GLU A 72 8.81 -6.21 -0.61
N LEU A 73 7.93 -6.94 -1.28
CA LEU A 73 6.54 -7.03 -0.84
C LEU A 73 6.43 -7.74 0.51
N LEU A 74 7.21 -8.81 0.72
CA LEU A 74 7.28 -9.48 2.02
C LEU A 74 7.84 -8.55 3.09
N ASN A 75 8.89 -7.79 2.77
CA ASN A 75 9.49 -6.84 3.71
C ASN A 75 8.50 -5.75 4.13
N VAL A 76 7.79 -5.15 3.19
CA VAL A 76 6.79 -4.12 3.52
C VAL A 76 5.63 -4.71 4.32
N LYS A 77 5.21 -5.93 4.01
CA LYS A 77 4.18 -6.63 4.77
C LYS A 77 4.58 -6.77 6.24
N GLU A 78 5.82 -7.22 6.51
CA GLU A 78 6.30 -7.38 7.87
C GLU A 78 6.37 -6.04 8.62
N LYS A 79 6.82 -4.97 7.96
CA LYS A 79 6.85 -3.64 8.57
C LYS A 79 5.45 -3.10 8.85
N LEU A 80 4.51 -3.30 7.95
CA LEU A 80 3.12 -2.89 8.14
C LEU A 80 2.49 -3.63 9.34
N LYS A 81 2.72 -4.92 9.46
CA LYS A 81 2.23 -5.72 10.59
C LYS A 81 2.78 -5.21 11.91
N ARG A 82 4.06 -4.84 11.98
CA ARG A 82 4.67 -4.26 13.19
C ARG A 82 4.03 -2.95 13.59
N ASP A 83 3.55 -2.17 12.63
CA ASP A 83 2.91 -0.88 12.89
C ASP A 83 1.40 -0.97 13.11
N GLY A 84 0.88 -2.18 13.25
CA GLY A 84 -0.53 -2.42 13.60
C GLY A 84 -1.47 -2.60 12.41
N PHE A 85 -0.94 -2.67 11.20
CA PHE A 85 -1.78 -2.98 10.04
C PHE A 85 -2.08 -4.48 9.97
N ILE A 86 -3.25 -4.80 9.46
CA ILE A 86 -3.69 -6.18 9.25
C ILE A 86 -3.41 -6.53 7.79
N VAL A 87 -2.48 -7.43 7.57
CA VAL A 87 -2.08 -7.87 6.23
C VAL A 87 -2.02 -9.39 6.22
N SER A 88 -2.65 -10.00 5.24
CA SER A 88 -2.64 -11.45 5.10
C SER A 88 -2.40 -11.85 3.64
N GLY A 89 -1.92 -13.11 3.46
CA GLY A 89 -1.68 -13.66 2.13
C GLY A 89 -0.39 -13.16 1.49
N LYS A 90 -0.21 -13.50 0.23
CA LYS A 90 0.99 -13.20 -0.56
C LYS A 90 0.73 -12.15 -1.64
N GLY A 91 -0.46 -11.55 -1.64
CA GLY A 91 -0.83 -10.55 -2.60
C GLY A 91 -1.28 -11.10 -3.95
N TYR A 92 -1.30 -10.26 -4.95
CA TYR A 92 -1.79 -10.57 -6.29
C TYR A 92 -1.03 -9.73 -7.32
N ASP A 93 -1.00 -10.24 -8.55
CA ASP A 93 -0.34 -9.52 -9.64
C ASP A 93 -1.17 -8.30 -10.03
N VAL A 94 -0.48 -7.20 -10.32
CA VAL A 94 -1.09 -5.97 -10.83
C VAL A 94 -0.40 -5.57 -12.12
N GLU A 95 -1.16 -4.95 -13.01
CA GLU A 95 -0.64 -4.46 -14.27
C GLU A 95 0.17 -3.18 -14.07
N SER A 96 1.23 -3.03 -14.87
CA SER A 96 2.01 -1.81 -14.93
C SER A 96 1.80 -1.10 -16.26
N ASP A 97 1.74 0.23 -16.23
CA ASP A 97 1.72 1.05 -17.44
C ASP A 97 3.07 1.03 -18.16
N GLU A 98 4.14 0.67 -17.46
CA GLU A 98 5.48 0.53 -18.04
C GLU A 98 5.71 -0.90 -18.51
N PRO A 99 5.89 -1.16 -19.83
CA PRO A 99 5.98 -2.52 -20.35
C PRO A 99 7.16 -3.35 -19.82
N THR A 100 8.21 -2.68 -19.33
CA THR A 100 9.40 -3.37 -18.80
C THR A 100 9.27 -3.72 -17.32
N GLN A 101 8.16 -3.37 -16.68
CA GLN A 101 7.93 -3.58 -15.27
C GLN A 101 6.76 -4.51 -15.02
N THR A 102 6.84 -5.24 -13.92
CA THR A 102 5.72 -5.98 -13.37
C THR A 102 5.43 -5.47 -11.97
N GLY A 103 4.26 -5.77 -11.46
CA GLY A 103 3.84 -5.32 -10.15
C GLY A 103 3.08 -6.39 -9.39
N ARG A 104 3.10 -6.23 -8.04
CA ARG A 104 2.34 -7.09 -7.15
C ARG A 104 1.79 -6.25 -6.01
N GLY A 105 0.53 -6.50 -5.66
CA GLY A 105 -0.19 -5.73 -4.64
C GLY A 105 -0.67 -6.56 -3.48
N ILE A 106 -0.88 -5.92 -2.35
CA ILE A 106 -1.48 -6.52 -1.15
C ILE A 106 -2.56 -5.59 -0.61
N ALA A 107 -3.60 -6.20 -0.03
CA ALA A 107 -4.63 -5.48 0.70
C ALA A 107 -4.19 -5.28 2.15
N VAL A 108 -4.34 -4.07 2.64
CA VAL A 108 -3.85 -3.66 3.95
C VAL A 108 -4.99 -2.95 4.70
N ARG A 109 -5.29 -3.40 5.90
CA ARG A 109 -6.33 -2.81 6.74
C ARG A 109 -5.75 -2.25 8.01
N ILE A 110 -6.37 -1.20 8.52
CA ILE A 110 -6.09 -0.69 9.85
C ILE A 110 -7.38 -0.11 10.44
N ILE A 111 -7.55 -0.30 11.74
CA ILE A 111 -8.70 0.21 12.49
C ILE A 111 -8.26 1.46 13.23
N GLU A 112 -8.97 2.54 12.98
CA GLU A 112 -8.80 3.80 13.71
C GLU A 112 -9.88 3.91 14.77
N ASN A 113 -9.47 4.09 16.01
CA ASN A 113 -10.40 4.36 17.13
C ASN A 113 -10.63 5.87 17.24
N LEU A 114 -11.88 6.25 17.20
CA LEU A 114 -12.27 7.66 17.30
C LEU A 114 -12.45 8.11 18.76
#